data_f700daca092d281c26a60b7f2cd1b4fc
#
_entry.id   f700daca092d281c26a60b7f2cd1b4fc
#
_cell.length_a   1.000
_cell.length_b   1.000
_cell.length_c   1.000
_cell.angle_alpha   90.00
_cell.angle_beta   90.00
_cell.angle_gamma   90.00
#
_symmetry.space_group_name_H-M   'P 1'
#
loop_
_entity.id
_entity.type
_entity.pdbx_description
1 polymer ?
#
loop_
_entity_poly.entity_id
_entity_poly.type
_entity_poly.pdbx_seq_one_letter_code
_entity_poly.pdbx_strand_id
1 'polypeptide(L)'
;MDKHEAVYWYHEAAEQGHAGAQFALGLHFESQDYEQAVYWHRKAAEQGHACAQYNLGYYYREGYGVSQDLEQAICWYSKSAEQGNTCAQEALDRLQGK
;
A
#
# COMPACT_ATOMS: atom_id res chain seq x y z
N MET A 1 19.11 -4.13 -15.95
CA MET A 1 18.59 -2.80 -15.62
C MET A 1 19.06 -2.43 -14.23
N ASP A 2 19.67 -1.27 -14.06
CA ASP A 2 20.11 -0.86 -12.73
C ASP A 2 18.92 -0.27 -11.94
N LYS A 3 19.17 0.00 -10.67
CA LYS A 3 18.13 0.48 -9.76
C LYS A 3 17.52 1.82 -10.20
N HIS A 4 18.37 2.73 -10.71
CA HIS A 4 17.91 4.04 -11.15
C HIS A 4 17.02 3.95 -12.37
N GLU A 5 17.39 3.11 -13.34
CA GLU A 5 16.57 2.90 -14.52
C GLU A 5 15.25 2.26 -14.18
N ALA A 6 15.26 1.27 -13.26
CA ALA A 6 14.03 0.62 -12.84
C ALA A 6 13.06 1.63 -12.21
N VAL A 7 13.56 2.50 -11.33
CA VAL A 7 12.72 3.52 -10.68
C VAL A 7 12.16 4.50 -11.72
N TYR A 8 12.98 4.89 -12.69
CA TYR A 8 12.52 5.79 -13.75
C TYR A 8 11.35 5.18 -14.52
N TRP A 9 11.48 3.92 -14.92
CA TRP A 9 10.41 3.25 -15.68
C TRP A 9 9.16 3.03 -14.84
N TYR A 10 9.31 2.68 -13.56
CA TYR A 10 8.18 2.56 -12.65
C TYR A 10 7.46 3.89 -12.50
N HIS A 11 8.20 4.98 -12.39
CA HIS A 11 7.62 6.31 -12.25
C HIS A 11 6.79 6.68 -13.48
N GLU A 12 7.34 6.43 -14.67
CA GLU A 12 6.63 6.68 -15.91
C GLU A 12 5.34 5.88 -16.02
N ALA A 13 5.42 4.59 -15.75
CA ALA A 13 4.25 3.72 -15.81
C ALA A 13 3.23 4.09 -14.72
N ALA A 14 3.71 4.44 -13.54
CA ALA A 14 2.83 4.80 -12.41
C ALA A 14 2.03 6.07 -12.73
N GLU A 15 2.65 7.06 -13.35
CA GLU A 15 1.97 8.30 -13.72
C GLU A 15 0.91 8.05 -14.77
N GLN A 16 1.06 6.97 -15.54
CA GLN A 16 0.06 6.58 -16.54
C GLN A 16 -1.04 5.71 -15.93
N GLY A 17 -1.03 5.50 -14.61
CA GLY A 17 -2.09 4.79 -13.92
C GLY A 17 -1.86 3.30 -13.73
N HIS A 18 -0.64 2.81 -14.00
CA HIS A 18 -0.33 1.38 -13.86
C HIS A 18 -0.19 1.00 -12.38
N ALA A 19 -1.15 0.23 -11.86
CA ALA A 19 -1.20 -0.08 -10.43
C ALA A 19 0.03 -0.83 -9.91
N GLY A 20 0.53 -1.81 -10.66
CA GLY A 20 1.74 -2.54 -10.26
C GLY A 20 2.96 -1.64 -10.14
N ALA A 21 3.12 -0.68 -11.06
CA ALA A 21 4.21 0.28 -11.02
C ALA A 21 4.05 1.23 -9.83
N GLN A 22 2.82 1.65 -9.54
CA GLN A 22 2.54 2.49 -8.37
C GLN A 22 2.92 1.77 -7.09
N PHE A 23 2.55 0.49 -6.98
CA PHE A 23 2.93 -0.33 -5.83
C PHE A 23 4.46 -0.44 -5.71
N ALA A 24 5.15 -0.68 -6.83
CA ALA A 24 6.62 -0.77 -6.85
C ALA A 24 7.27 0.53 -6.35
N LEU A 25 6.74 1.69 -6.78
CA LEU A 25 7.23 2.97 -6.28
C LEU A 25 6.97 3.13 -4.79
N GLY A 26 5.81 2.69 -4.32
CA GLY A 26 5.51 2.71 -2.89
C GLY A 26 6.55 1.95 -2.09
N LEU A 27 6.93 0.75 -2.56
CA LEU A 27 7.97 -0.04 -1.92
C LEU A 27 9.32 0.65 -1.95
N HIS A 28 9.64 1.30 -3.07
CA HIS A 28 10.91 2.04 -3.19
C HIS A 28 11.01 3.15 -2.14
N PHE A 29 9.94 3.92 -1.95
CA PHE A 29 9.95 5.05 -1.02
C PHE A 29 9.80 4.62 0.44
N GLU A 30 9.34 3.40 0.70
CA GLU A 30 9.05 2.92 2.05
C GLU A 30 10.23 3.10 3.03
N SER A 31 11.46 2.94 2.55
CA SER A 31 12.65 3.08 3.38
C SER A 31 13.18 4.51 3.43
N GLN A 32 12.60 5.44 2.69
CA GLN A 32 13.10 6.79 2.56
C GLN A 32 12.10 7.87 2.97
N ASP A 33 10.84 7.69 2.59
CA ASP A 33 9.82 8.73 2.77
C ASP A 33 8.44 8.07 2.80
N TYR A 34 7.92 7.88 4.00
CA TYR A 34 6.62 7.24 4.18
C TYR A 34 5.48 8.03 3.51
N GLU A 35 5.57 9.35 3.44
CA GLU A 35 4.52 10.14 2.79
C GLU A 35 4.43 9.81 1.31
N GLN A 36 5.58 9.68 0.63
CA GLN A 36 5.61 9.27 -0.77
C GLN A 36 5.15 7.83 -0.92
N ALA A 37 5.56 6.95 0.00
CA ALA A 37 5.13 5.56 -0.04
C ALA A 37 3.61 5.47 0.07
N VAL A 38 3.01 6.21 0.99
CA VAL A 38 1.55 6.25 1.15
C VAL A 38 0.88 6.77 -0.12
N TYR A 39 1.42 7.82 -0.71
CA TYR A 39 0.86 8.39 -1.94
C TYR A 39 0.73 7.34 -3.04
N TRP A 40 1.81 6.62 -3.31
CA TRP A 40 1.80 5.62 -4.39
C TRP A 40 1.00 4.37 -4.03
N HIS A 41 1.10 3.90 -2.78
CA HIS A 41 0.29 2.77 -2.35
C HIS A 41 -1.20 3.11 -2.39
N ARG A 42 -1.58 4.34 -2.05
CA ARG A 42 -2.98 4.75 -2.12
C ARG A 42 -3.50 4.70 -3.56
N LYS A 43 -2.71 5.20 -4.50
CA LYS A 43 -3.12 5.17 -5.91
C LYS A 43 -3.35 3.73 -6.39
N ALA A 44 -2.44 2.83 -6.06
CA ALA A 44 -2.57 1.43 -6.43
C ALA A 44 -3.75 0.77 -5.70
N ALA A 45 -3.91 1.07 -4.41
CA ALA A 45 -4.99 0.52 -3.60
C ALA A 45 -6.36 0.94 -4.11
N GLU A 46 -6.50 2.17 -4.55
CA GLU A 46 -7.75 2.67 -5.10
C GLU A 46 -8.14 1.97 -6.39
N GLN A 47 -7.17 1.41 -7.10
CA GLN A 47 -7.41 0.62 -8.30
C GLN A 47 -7.70 -0.86 -7.99
N GLY A 48 -7.69 -1.24 -6.72
CA GLY A 48 -7.98 -2.61 -6.31
C GLY A 48 -6.77 -3.50 -6.12
N HIS A 49 -5.56 -2.95 -6.09
CA HIS A 49 -4.35 -3.75 -5.90
C HIS A 49 -4.29 -4.26 -4.45
N ALA A 50 -4.46 -5.55 -4.27
CA ALA A 50 -4.62 -6.15 -2.93
C ALA A 50 -3.41 -5.91 -2.02
N CYS A 51 -2.19 -6.07 -2.53
CA CYS A 51 -0.99 -5.85 -1.73
C CYS A 51 -0.84 -4.38 -1.30
N ALA A 52 -1.20 -3.45 -2.20
CA ALA A 52 -1.17 -2.03 -1.87
C ALA A 52 -2.21 -1.68 -0.81
N GLN A 53 -3.39 -2.31 -0.88
CA GLN A 53 -4.43 -2.13 0.14
C GLN A 53 -3.93 -2.59 1.51
N TYR A 54 -3.26 -3.73 1.55
CA TYR A 54 -2.70 -4.25 2.78
C TYR A 54 -1.65 -3.28 3.35
N ASN A 55 -0.72 -2.82 2.50
CA ASN A 55 0.32 -1.90 2.95
C ASN A 55 -0.26 -0.57 3.43
N LEU A 56 -1.25 -0.06 2.73
CA LEU A 56 -1.91 1.18 3.14
C LEU A 56 -2.60 1.00 4.50
N GLY A 57 -3.26 -0.13 4.71
CA GLY A 57 -3.85 -0.46 6.01
C GLY A 57 -2.81 -0.47 7.12
N TYR A 58 -1.66 -1.06 6.84
CA TYR A 58 -0.55 -1.11 7.78
C TYR A 58 -0.06 0.29 8.15
N TYR A 59 0.09 1.16 7.16
CA TYR A 59 0.52 2.55 7.42
C TYR A 59 -0.47 3.31 8.29
N TYR A 60 -1.77 3.13 8.05
CA TYR A 60 -2.78 3.74 8.91
C TYR A 60 -2.76 3.18 10.32
N ARG A 61 -2.53 1.87 10.45
CA ARG A 61 -2.44 1.23 11.75
C ARG A 61 -1.29 1.81 12.58
N GLU A 62 -0.14 2.00 11.95
CA GLU A 62 1.07 2.45 12.63
C GLU A 62 1.25 3.96 12.65
N GLY A 63 0.55 4.68 11.78
CA GLY A 63 0.73 6.11 11.63
C GLY A 63 1.98 6.47 10.84
N TYR A 64 2.35 5.66 9.87
CA TYR A 64 3.52 5.93 9.02
C TYR A 64 3.09 6.73 7.80
N GLY A 65 3.55 7.96 7.69
CA GLY A 65 3.23 8.84 6.57
C GLY A 65 1.81 9.37 6.56
N VAL A 66 0.99 8.95 7.52
CA VAL A 66 -0.39 9.40 7.72
C VAL A 66 -0.66 9.42 9.22
N SER A 67 -1.69 10.12 9.65
CA SER A 67 -2.13 10.04 11.03
C SER A 67 -2.68 8.64 11.31
N GLN A 68 -2.33 8.07 12.44
CA GLN A 68 -2.83 6.75 12.83
C GLN A 68 -4.36 6.76 12.83
N ASP A 69 -4.96 5.77 12.19
CA ASP A 69 -6.41 5.67 12.07
C ASP A 69 -6.79 4.20 11.92
N LEU A 70 -7.24 3.60 13.01
CA LEU A 70 -7.57 2.17 13.00
C LEU A 70 -8.80 1.86 12.15
N GLU A 71 -9.73 2.79 12.01
CA GLU A 71 -10.90 2.59 11.14
C GLU A 71 -10.47 2.48 9.69
N GLN A 72 -9.55 3.35 9.26
CA GLN A 72 -9.00 3.28 7.91
C GLN A 72 -8.20 2.00 7.72
N ALA A 73 -7.43 1.59 8.72
CA ALA A 73 -6.68 0.35 8.66
C ALA A 73 -7.62 -0.83 8.43
N ILE A 74 -8.69 -0.91 9.20
CA ILE A 74 -9.69 -1.97 9.06
C ILE A 74 -10.31 -1.95 7.67
N CYS A 75 -10.64 -0.76 7.17
CA CYS A 75 -11.24 -0.62 5.85
C CYS A 75 -10.33 -1.19 4.75
N TRP A 76 -9.06 -0.78 4.74
CA TRP A 76 -8.14 -1.24 3.71
C TRP A 76 -7.78 -2.72 3.86
N TYR A 77 -7.58 -3.19 5.10
CA TYR A 77 -7.36 -4.62 5.32
C TYR A 77 -8.55 -5.45 4.84
N SER A 78 -9.77 -4.97 5.10
CA SER A 78 -10.98 -5.68 4.66
C SER A 78 -11.04 -5.81 3.15
N LYS A 79 -10.73 -4.73 2.43
CA LYS A 79 -10.72 -4.76 0.97
C LYS A 79 -9.69 -5.75 0.44
N SER A 80 -8.51 -5.76 1.04
CA SER A 80 -7.44 -6.68 0.65
C SER A 80 -7.83 -8.14 0.94
N ALA A 81 -8.40 -8.38 2.13
CA ALA A 81 -8.83 -9.71 2.54
C ALA A 81 -9.93 -10.26 1.63
N GLU A 82 -10.85 -9.39 1.18
CA GLU A 82 -11.91 -9.79 0.25
C GLU A 82 -11.36 -10.34 -1.06
N GLN A 83 -10.14 -9.96 -1.42
CA GLN A 83 -9.46 -10.46 -2.61
C GLN A 83 -8.64 -11.73 -2.34
N GLY A 84 -8.71 -12.27 -1.11
CA GLY A 84 -8.02 -13.49 -0.76
C GLY A 84 -6.64 -13.29 -0.13
N ASN A 85 -6.29 -12.06 0.25
CA ASN A 85 -5.01 -11.81 0.90
C ASN A 85 -5.08 -12.29 2.36
N THR A 86 -4.40 -13.41 2.64
CA THR A 86 -4.43 -14.00 3.98
C THR A 86 -3.72 -13.14 5.02
N CYS A 87 -2.67 -12.42 4.62
CA CYS A 87 -1.98 -11.50 5.54
C CYS A 87 -2.92 -10.40 6.01
N ALA A 88 -3.74 -9.88 5.10
CA ALA A 88 -4.72 -8.84 5.44
C ALA A 88 -5.79 -9.41 6.37
N GLN A 89 -6.24 -10.65 6.14
CA GLN A 89 -7.22 -11.27 7.01
C GLN A 89 -6.67 -11.45 8.42
N GLU A 90 -5.42 -11.91 8.53
CA GLU A 90 -4.77 -12.06 9.83
C GLU A 90 -4.63 -10.71 10.54
N ALA A 91 -4.22 -9.67 9.82
CA ALA A 91 -4.09 -8.34 10.39
C ALA A 91 -5.44 -7.80 10.86
N LEU A 92 -6.47 -8.02 10.06
CA LEU A 92 -7.84 -7.61 10.39
C LEU A 92 -8.32 -8.31 11.65
N ASP A 93 -8.09 -9.62 11.75
CA ASP A 93 -8.50 -10.40 12.92
C ASP A 93 -7.81 -9.89 14.19
N ARG A 94 -6.52 -9.56 14.11
CA ARG A 94 -5.80 -9.01 15.26
C ARG A 94 -6.39 -7.67 15.71
N LEU A 95 -6.72 -6.80 14.77
CA LEU A 95 -7.30 -5.51 15.09
C LEU A 95 -8.70 -5.64 15.70
N GLN A 96 -9.45 -6.64 15.27
CA GLN A 96 -10.81 -6.87 15.76
C GLN A 96 -10.86 -7.81 16.97
N GLY A 97 -9.71 -8.31 17.41
CA GLY A 97 -9.62 -9.17 18.59
C GLY A 97 -10.14 -10.59 18.38
N LYS A 98 -10.04 -11.07 17.16
CA LYS A 98 -10.51 -12.43 16.81
C LYS A 98 -9.38 -13.44 16.77
#